data_e23c206be4bd5b3cd1758447b854350e
#
_entry.id   e23c206be4bd5b3cd1758447b854350e
#
_cell.length_a   1.000
_cell.length_b   1.000
_cell.length_c   1.000
_cell.angle_alpha   90.00
_cell.angle_beta   90.00
_cell.angle_gamma   90.00
#
_symmetry.space_group_name_H-M   'P 1'
#
loop_
_entity.id
_entity.type
_entity.pdbx_description
1 polymer ?
#
loop_
_entity_poly.entity_id
_entity_poly.type
_entity_poly.pdbx_seq_one_letter_code
_entity_poly.pdbx_strand_id
1 'polypeptide(L)'
;MKLTTKGRFAVTAMLDLALNEKGKPIKLSEISKRQSISLSYLEQLFGRLRKQGLVKSVRGPGGGYSIAKDHNAISVKHIISSVDEEIDATQCGGKENCNDGHQCITHNLWETLNSKILNYLDATTLDELVKTQNNKYKKKSIALPKSKNSIDMKIAEAF
;
A
#
# COMPACT_ATOMS: atom_id res chain seq x y z
N MET A 1 16.02 2.66 -12.29
CA MET A 1 15.08 2.06 -11.33
C MET A 1 13.80 2.88 -11.30
N LYS A 2 12.68 2.30 -11.65
CA LYS A 2 11.36 2.95 -11.57
C LYS A 2 10.40 1.99 -10.88
N LEU A 3 10.05 2.26 -9.64
CA LEU A 3 8.86 1.66 -9.05
C LEU A 3 7.66 2.28 -9.76
N THR A 4 6.94 1.50 -10.55
CA THR A 4 5.85 2.03 -11.38
C THR A 4 4.64 2.42 -10.53
N THR A 5 3.74 3.16 -11.13
CA THR A 5 2.43 3.50 -10.54
C THR A 5 1.66 2.23 -10.11
N LYS A 6 1.84 1.13 -10.84
CA LYS A 6 1.17 -0.15 -10.60
C LYS A 6 1.55 -0.76 -9.24
N GLY A 7 2.83 -0.92 -8.95
CA GLY A 7 3.30 -1.42 -7.65
C GLY A 7 2.92 -0.49 -6.51
N ARG A 8 3.08 0.83 -6.69
CA ARG A 8 2.70 1.83 -5.68
C ARG A 8 1.22 1.77 -5.35
N PHE A 9 0.35 1.72 -6.36
CA PHE A 9 -1.10 1.65 -6.14
C PHE A 9 -1.53 0.31 -5.55
N ALA A 10 -0.87 -0.80 -5.90
CA ALA A 10 -1.13 -2.09 -5.26
C ALA A 10 -0.85 -2.05 -3.76
N VAL A 11 0.30 -1.52 -3.36
CA VAL A 11 0.65 -1.36 -1.93
C VAL A 11 -0.31 -0.41 -1.22
N THR A 12 -0.64 0.74 -1.83
CA THR A 12 -1.60 1.71 -1.27
C THR A 12 -2.97 1.08 -1.05
N ALA A 13 -3.49 0.35 -2.04
CA ALA A 13 -4.80 -0.27 -1.97
C ALA A 13 -4.85 -1.44 -0.97
N MET A 14 -3.78 -2.24 -0.87
CA MET A 14 -3.65 -3.29 0.14
C MET A 14 -3.60 -2.72 1.56
N LEU A 15 -2.87 -1.62 1.76
CA LEU A 15 -2.81 -0.95 3.06
C LEU A 15 -4.16 -0.32 3.42
N ASP A 16 -4.85 0.32 2.47
CA ASP A 16 -6.20 0.86 2.67
C ASP A 16 -7.19 -0.24 3.06
N LEU A 17 -7.16 -1.38 2.36
CA LEU A 17 -7.97 -2.54 2.69
C LEU A 17 -7.71 -3.01 4.12
N ALA A 18 -6.44 -3.22 4.50
CA ALA A 18 -6.04 -3.70 5.81
C ALA A 18 -6.43 -2.74 6.96
N LEU A 19 -6.38 -1.42 6.72
CA LEU A 19 -6.76 -0.41 7.71
C LEU A 19 -8.28 -0.33 7.94
N ASN A 20 -9.08 -0.64 6.92
CA ASN A 20 -10.53 -0.46 6.94
C ASN A 20 -11.31 -1.77 7.10
N GLU A 21 -10.67 -2.92 6.91
CA GLU A 21 -11.26 -4.26 7.08
C GLU A 21 -11.47 -4.56 8.57
N LYS A 22 -12.60 -4.13 9.12
CA LYS A 22 -13.00 -4.42 10.51
C LYS A 22 -13.90 -5.66 10.57
N GLY A 23 -13.42 -6.79 10.05
CA GLY A 23 -14.19 -8.04 9.97
C GLY A 23 -15.28 -8.07 8.89
N LYS A 24 -15.30 -7.07 7.98
CA LYS A 24 -16.24 -7.00 6.84
C LYS A 24 -15.48 -6.72 5.55
N PRO A 25 -15.86 -7.36 4.42
CA PRO A 25 -15.26 -7.07 3.12
C PRO A 25 -15.44 -5.61 2.72
N ILE A 26 -14.45 -5.05 2.04
CA ILE A 26 -14.43 -3.66 1.57
C ILE A 26 -14.67 -3.64 0.05
N LYS A 27 -15.53 -2.74 -0.40
CA LYS A 27 -15.78 -2.53 -1.85
C LYS A 27 -14.65 -1.74 -2.47
N LEU A 28 -14.22 -2.11 -3.69
CA LEU A 28 -13.19 -1.37 -4.43
C LEU A 28 -13.58 0.09 -4.70
N SER A 29 -14.88 0.37 -4.84
CA SER A 29 -15.39 1.74 -4.98
C SER A 29 -15.10 2.63 -3.76
N GLU A 30 -15.01 2.04 -2.56
CA GLU A 30 -14.66 2.76 -1.35
C GLU A 30 -13.16 3.08 -1.33
N ILE A 31 -12.30 2.12 -1.69
CA ILE A 31 -10.85 2.32 -1.85
C ILE A 31 -10.59 3.37 -2.93
N SER A 32 -11.27 3.27 -4.07
CA SER A 32 -11.20 4.22 -5.18
C SER A 32 -11.43 5.66 -4.72
N LYS A 33 -12.49 5.89 -3.94
CA LYS A 33 -12.84 7.21 -3.40
C LYS A 33 -11.80 7.72 -2.40
N ARG A 34 -11.32 6.87 -1.48
CA ARG A 34 -10.36 7.27 -0.44
C ARG A 34 -8.98 7.56 -1.02
N GLN A 35 -8.55 6.78 -2.01
CA GLN A 35 -7.18 6.84 -2.54
C GLN A 35 -7.08 7.55 -3.89
N SER A 36 -8.20 8.00 -4.47
CA SER A 36 -8.25 8.65 -5.79
C SER A 36 -7.62 7.79 -6.90
N ILE A 37 -7.85 6.47 -6.84
CA ILE A 37 -7.43 5.51 -7.86
C ILE A 37 -8.67 5.07 -8.63
N SER A 38 -8.59 4.98 -9.97
CA SER A 38 -9.75 4.58 -10.77
C SER A 38 -10.23 3.17 -10.41
N LEU A 39 -11.54 2.97 -10.39
CA LEU A 39 -12.16 1.69 -10.04
C LEU A 39 -11.72 0.58 -10.98
N SER A 40 -11.72 0.83 -12.29
CA SER A 40 -11.30 -0.16 -13.30
C SER A 40 -9.85 -0.59 -13.12
N TYR A 41 -8.98 0.33 -12.69
CA TYR A 41 -7.59 0.00 -12.41
C TYR A 41 -7.44 -0.84 -11.13
N LEU A 42 -8.20 -0.53 -10.08
CA LEU A 42 -8.26 -1.35 -8.87
C LEU A 42 -8.78 -2.75 -9.16
N GLU A 43 -9.78 -2.91 -10.02
CA GLU A 43 -10.29 -4.23 -10.43
C GLU A 43 -9.19 -5.09 -11.07
N GLN A 44 -8.37 -4.50 -11.94
CA GLN A 44 -7.22 -5.19 -12.54
C GLN A 44 -6.18 -5.59 -11.49
N LEU A 45 -5.81 -4.68 -10.58
CA LEU A 45 -4.85 -4.96 -9.51
C LEU A 45 -5.36 -6.07 -8.58
N PHE A 46 -6.61 -5.96 -8.11
CA PHE A 46 -7.21 -6.94 -7.21
C PHE A 46 -7.47 -8.29 -7.87
N GLY A 47 -7.69 -8.32 -9.17
CA GLY A 47 -7.71 -9.54 -9.96
C GLY A 47 -6.39 -10.32 -9.87
N ARG A 48 -5.25 -9.62 -9.95
CA ARG A 48 -3.91 -10.21 -9.82
C ARG A 48 -3.59 -10.59 -8.39
N LEU A 49 -3.82 -9.70 -7.43
CA LEU A 49 -3.63 -9.97 -6.00
C LEU A 49 -4.43 -11.19 -5.53
N ARG A 50 -5.67 -11.37 -6.06
CA ARG A 50 -6.48 -12.56 -5.78
C ARG A 50 -5.89 -13.83 -6.37
N LYS A 51 -5.36 -13.79 -7.60
CA LYS A 51 -4.67 -14.94 -8.22
C LYS A 51 -3.48 -15.41 -7.40
N GLN A 52 -2.78 -14.48 -6.77
CA GLN A 52 -1.64 -14.77 -5.88
C GLN A 52 -2.06 -15.09 -4.43
N GLY A 53 -3.36 -15.13 -4.16
CA GLY A 53 -3.89 -15.49 -2.83
C GLY A 53 -3.59 -14.47 -1.74
N LEU A 54 -3.38 -13.20 -2.08
CA LEU A 54 -3.20 -12.12 -1.09
C LEU A 54 -4.54 -11.55 -0.63
N VAL A 55 -5.55 -11.58 -1.49
CA VAL A 55 -6.92 -11.16 -1.17
C VAL A 55 -7.92 -12.22 -1.61
N LYS A 56 -9.07 -12.23 -0.96
CA LYS A 56 -10.26 -13.03 -1.32
C LYS A 56 -11.43 -12.10 -1.63
N SER A 57 -12.29 -12.50 -2.56
CA SER A 57 -13.52 -11.79 -2.89
C SER A 57 -14.74 -12.46 -2.26
N VAL A 58 -15.65 -11.66 -1.74
CA VAL A 58 -16.94 -12.08 -1.20
C VAL A 58 -18.03 -11.53 -2.10
N ARG A 59 -18.92 -12.40 -2.59
CA ARG A 59 -20.04 -12.03 -3.48
C ARG A 59 -21.30 -11.71 -2.66
N GLY A 60 -22.22 -10.95 -3.25
CA GLY A 60 -23.56 -10.68 -2.71
C GLY A 60 -23.69 -9.32 -2.01
N PRO A 61 -24.85 -9.07 -1.39
CA PRO A 61 -25.10 -7.85 -0.61
C PRO A 61 -24.07 -7.73 0.53
N GLY A 62 -23.36 -6.60 0.62
CA GLY A 62 -22.25 -6.44 1.57
C GLY A 62 -20.95 -7.12 1.16
N GLY A 63 -20.84 -7.64 -0.08
CA GLY A 63 -19.62 -8.21 -0.62
C GLY A 63 -18.53 -7.18 -0.90
N GLY A 64 -17.35 -7.68 -1.27
CA GLY A 64 -16.15 -6.87 -1.53
C GLY A 64 -14.89 -7.74 -1.46
N TYR A 65 -13.81 -7.17 -1.01
CA TYR A 65 -12.53 -7.85 -0.84
C TYR A 65 -12.08 -7.85 0.63
N SER A 66 -11.39 -8.90 1.00
CA SER A 66 -10.75 -9.08 2.31
C SER A 66 -9.32 -9.59 2.13
N ILE A 67 -8.45 -9.32 3.08
CA ILE A 67 -7.12 -9.92 3.12
C ILE A 67 -7.25 -11.44 3.31
N ALA A 68 -6.47 -12.23 2.58
CA ALA A 68 -6.58 -13.69 2.60
C ALA A 68 -5.59 -14.38 3.54
N LYS A 69 -4.56 -13.66 4.00
CA LYS A 69 -3.48 -14.17 4.84
C LYS A 69 -3.26 -13.25 6.03
N ASP A 70 -2.51 -13.72 7.01
CA ASP A 70 -2.02 -12.85 8.10
C ASP A 70 -1.22 -11.67 7.53
N HIS A 71 -1.42 -10.48 8.08
CA HIS A 71 -0.72 -9.26 7.67
C HIS A 71 0.80 -9.37 7.83
N ASN A 72 1.29 -10.15 8.80
CA ASN A 72 2.70 -10.43 8.99
C ASN A 72 3.29 -11.35 7.90
N ALA A 73 2.45 -12.14 7.24
CA ALA A 73 2.86 -13.04 6.16
C ALA A 73 2.85 -12.38 4.78
N ILE A 74 2.47 -11.11 4.70
CA ILE A 74 2.41 -10.34 3.44
C ILE A 74 3.48 -9.27 3.47
N SER A 75 4.56 -9.44 2.68
CA SER A 75 5.59 -8.42 2.51
C SER A 75 5.21 -7.43 1.40
N VAL A 76 5.78 -6.22 1.45
CA VAL A 76 5.62 -5.21 0.38
C VAL A 76 6.15 -5.74 -0.94
N LYS A 77 7.28 -6.48 -0.94
CA LYS A 77 7.81 -7.17 -2.10
C LYS A 77 6.79 -8.13 -2.71
N HIS A 78 6.11 -8.93 -1.88
CA HIS A 78 5.10 -9.88 -2.33
C HIS A 78 3.91 -9.17 -3.01
N ILE A 79 3.46 -8.03 -2.46
CA ILE A 79 2.39 -7.22 -3.08
C ILE A 79 2.82 -6.72 -4.47
N ILE A 80 4.02 -6.15 -4.58
CA ILE A 80 4.53 -5.58 -5.83
C ILE A 80 4.70 -6.67 -6.90
N SER A 81 5.34 -7.78 -6.55
CA SER A 81 5.53 -8.91 -7.47
C SER A 81 4.21 -9.52 -7.93
N SER A 82 3.18 -9.50 -7.08
CA SER A 82 1.84 -10.04 -7.40
C SER A 82 1.12 -9.28 -8.53
N VAL A 83 1.54 -8.07 -8.84
CA VAL A 83 0.97 -7.28 -9.94
C VAL A 83 1.85 -7.26 -11.19
N ASP A 84 2.71 -8.25 -11.34
CA ASP A 84 3.67 -8.43 -12.44
C ASP A 84 4.59 -7.21 -12.61
N GLU A 85 5.16 -6.75 -11.50
CA GLU A 85 6.17 -5.73 -11.50
C GLU A 85 7.47 -6.27 -10.92
N GLU A 86 8.51 -6.23 -11.72
CA GLU A 86 9.86 -6.57 -11.27
C GLU A 86 10.58 -5.30 -10.82
N ILE A 87 11.15 -5.37 -9.63
CA ILE A 87 12.02 -4.31 -9.11
C ILE A 87 13.43 -4.70 -9.46
N ASP A 88 14.00 -4.03 -10.44
CA ASP A 88 15.41 -4.21 -10.83
C ASP A 88 16.11 -2.85 -10.91
N ALA A 89 17.19 -2.72 -10.18
CA ALA A 89 18.07 -1.55 -10.19
C ALA A 89 19.23 -1.74 -11.17
N THR A 90 19.44 -2.95 -11.69
CA THR A 90 20.49 -3.25 -12.67
C THR A 90 19.99 -2.99 -14.09
N GLN A 91 20.89 -2.69 -15.01
CA GLN A 91 20.55 -2.52 -16.43
C GLN A 91 20.46 -3.86 -17.17
N CYS A 92 21.13 -4.87 -16.65
CA CYS A 92 21.24 -6.20 -17.26
C CYS A 92 20.31 -7.24 -16.65
N GLY A 93 19.45 -6.88 -15.69
CA GLY A 93 18.59 -7.84 -15.00
C GLY A 93 19.37 -8.89 -14.20
N GLY A 94 20.56 -8.55 -13.69
CA GLY A 94 21.44 -9.47 -12.97
C GLY A 94 22.21 -10.47 -13.86
N LYS A 95 22.14 -10.32 -15.20
CA LYS A 95 22.78 -11.26 -16.15
C LYS A 95 24.26 -10.99 -16.42
N GLU A 96 24.84 -9.99 -15.78
CA GLU A 96 26.27 -9.63 -15.89
C GLU A 96 26.75 -9.27 -17.31
N ASN A 97 25.82 -8.92 -18.21
CA ASN A 97 26.08 -8.63 -19.62
C ASN A 97 25.84 -7.17 -20.00
N CYS A 98 25.99 -6.25 -19.05
CA CYS A 98 25.67 -4.83 -19.19
C CYS A 98 26.66 -4.04 -20.05
N ASN A 99 27.79 -4.62 -20.48
CA ASN A 99 28.79 -4.01 -21.36
C ASN A 99 29.29 -5.05 -22.38
N ASP A 100 28.71 -5.07 -23.58
CA ASP A 100 29.07 -5.97 -24.68
C ASP A 100 29.30 -7.42 -24.26
N GLY A 101 28.44 -7.97 -23.44
CA GLY A 101 28.51 -9.34 -22.94
C GLY A 101 29.34 -9.53 -21.68
N HIS A 102 29.90 -8.47 -21.11
CA HIS A 102 30.68 -8.47 -19.87
C HIS A 102 30.06 -7.57 -18.79
N GLN A 103 30.52 -7.72 -17.57
CA GLN A 103 30.14 -6.82 -16.49
C GLN A 103 30.64 -5.39 -16.73
N CYS A 104 29.78 -4.39 -16.54
CA CYS A 104 30.22 -3.00 -16.52
C CYS A 104 30.95 -2.69 -15.19
N ILE A 105 31.76 -1.62 -15.21
CA ILE A 105 32.58 -1.21 -14.04
C ILE A 105 31.78 -0.89 -12.79
N THR A 106 30.48 -0.62 -12.93
CA THR A 106 29.55 -0.28 -11.82
C THR A 106 28.56 -1.40 -11.51
N HIS A 107 28.70 -2.59 -12.12
CA HIS A 107 27.75 -3.70 -11.96
C HIS A 107 27.51 -4.06 -10.49
N ASN A 108 28.56 -4.28 -9.71
CA ASN A 108 28.47 -4.66 -8.30
C ASN A 108 27.77 -3.61 -7.44
N LEU A 109 27.90 -2.32 -7.77
CA LEU A 109 27.20 -1.24 -7.08
C LEU A 109 25.68 -1.39 -7.27
N TRP A 110 25.23 -1.57 -8.50
CA TRP A 110 23.81 -1.67 -8.83
C TRP A 110 23.19 -2.97 -8.32
N GLU A 111 23.91 -4.07 -8.40
CA GLU A 111 23.49 -5.35 -7.84
C GLU A 111 23.34 -5.28 -6.31
N THR A 112 24.32 -4.70 -5.63
CA THR A 112 24.25 -4.48 -4.17
C THR A 112 23.07 -3.60 -3.79
N LEU A 113 22.82 -2.51 -4.52
CA LEU A 113 21.68 -1.63 -4.30
C LEU A 113 20.36 -2.38 -4.50
N ASN A 114 20.26 -3.15 -5.60
CA ASN A 114 19.07 -3.96 -5.90
C ASN A 114 18.76 -4.95 -4.78
N SER A 115 19.78 -5.67 -4.31
CA SER A 115 19.64 -6.62 -3.20
C SER A 115 19.17 -5.94 -1.91
N LYS A 116 19.71 -4.77 -1.57
CA LYS A 116 19.26 -3.99 -0.40
C LYS A 116 17.81 -3.55 -0.50
N ILE A 117 17.38 -3.09 -1.69
CA ILE A 117 15.99 -2.70 -1.94
C ILE A 117 15.07 -3.90 -1.77
N LEU A 118 15.38 -5.02 -2.43
CA LEU A 118 14.56 -6.23 -2.37
C LEU A 118 14.46 -6.77 -0.94
N ASN A 119 15.57 -6.79 -0.20
CA ASN A 119 15.59 -7.23 1.20
C ASN A 119 14.76 -6.31 2.10
N TYR A 120 14.85 -4.99 1.91
CA TYR A 120 14.03 -4.03 2.66
C TYR A 120 12.53 -4.21 2.40
N LEU A 121 12.14 -4.37 1.13
CA LEU A 121 10.74 -4.58 0.76
C LEU A 121 10.21 -5.94 1.21
N ASP A 122 11.06 -6.94 1.30
CA ASP A 122 10.71 -8.28 1.78
C ASP A 122 10.57 -8.32 3.31
N ALA A 123 11.43 -7.60 4.02
CA ALA A 123 11.37 -7.46 5.47
C ALA A 123 10.19 -6.59 5.93
N THR A 124 9.73 -5.63 5.10
CA THR A 124 8.62 -4.74 5.45
C THR A 124 7.28 -5.43 5.22
N THR A 125 6.54 -5.71 6.29
CA THR A 125 5.24 -6.39 6.23
C THR A 125 4.06 -5.43 6.15
N LEU A 126 2.90 -5.93 5.70
CA LEU A 126 1.64 -5.19 5.72
C LEU A 126 1.24 -4.78 7.14
N ASP A 127 1.50 -5.65 8.14
CA ASP A 127 1.25 -5.38 9.56
C ASP A 127 2.05 -4.18 10.08
N GLU A 128 3.34 -4.11 9.72
CA GLU A 128 4.20 -2.99 10.09
C GLU A 128 3.70 -1.67 9.50
N LEU A 129 3.26 -1.68 8.24
CA LEU A 129 2.67 -0.50 7.60
C LEU A 129 1.37 -0.06 8.30
N VAL A 130 0.50 -1.00 8.66
CA VAL A 130 -0.75 -0.75 9.41
C VAL A 130 -0.44 -0.14 10.77
N LYS A 131 0.50 -0.70 11.52
CA LYS A 131 0.92 -0.16 12.83
C LYS A 131 1.48 1.25 12.72
N THR A 132 2.34 1.49 11.74
CA THR A 132 2.93 2.80 11.48
C THR A 132 1.86 3.84 11.18
N GLN A 133 0.88 3.50 10.35
CA GLN A 133 -0.18 4.42 9.97
C GLN A 133 -1.13 4.71 11.14
N ASN A 134 -1.51 3.70 11.91
CA ASN A 134 -2.33 3.86 13.11
C ASN A 134 -1.67 4.76 14.15
N ASN A 135 -0.35 4.67 14.34
CA ASN A 135 0.40 5.54 15.24
C ASN A 135 0.42 7.00 14.77
N LYS A 136 0.47 7.25 13.45
CA LYS A 136 0.37 8.59 12.88
C LYS A 136 -1.01 9.21 13.13
N TYR A 137 -2.08 8.45 12.97
CA TYR A 137 -3.45 8.93 13.26
C TYR A 137 -3.63 9.27 14.74
N LYS A 138 -3.15 8.42 15.65
CA LYS A 138 -3.19 8.70 17.10
C LYS A 138 -2.46 10.00 17.46
N LYS A 139 -1.26 10.22 16.93
CA LYS A 139 -0.50 11.48 17.16
C LYS A 139 -1.23 12.71 16.62
N LYS A 140 -1.88 12.60 15.46
CA LYS A 140 -2.62 13.72 14.84
C LYS A 140 -3.90 14.07 15.60
N SER A 141 -4.60 13.08 16.16
CA SER A 141 -5.80 13.31 16.99
C SER A 141 -5.48 13.94 18.35
N ILE A 142 -4.28 13.73 18.88
CA ILE A 142 -3.83 14.36 20.14
C ILE A 142 -3.38 15.82 19.90
N ALA A 143 -2.88 16.13 18.70
CA ALA A 143 -2.36 17.46 18.35
C ALA A 143 -3.43 18.48 17.90
N LEU A 144 -4.70 18.09 17.74
CA LEU A 144 -5.80 19.01 17.45
C LEU A 144 -6.28 19.64 18.76
N PRO A 145 -6.18 20.98 18.94
CA PRO A 145 -6.75 21.65 20.10
C PRO A 145 -8.27 21.43 20.09
N LYS A 146 -8.83 20.99 21.21
CA LYS A 146 -10.26 20.97 21.42
C LYS A 146 -10.77 22.40 21.24
N SER A 147 -11.46 22.70 20.18
CA SER A 147 -12.12 24.00 20.01
C SER A 147 -13.12 24.15 21.14
N LYS A 148 -12.87 25.11 22.02
CA LYS A 148 -13.82 25.58 22.99
C LYS A 148 -14.92 26.34 22.24
N ASN A 149 -16.00 25.68 21.87
CA ASN A 149 -17.27 26.35 21.57
C ASN A 149 -18.05 26.50 22.86
N SER A 150 -17.75 27.57 23.57
CA SER A 150 -18.68 28.19 24.47
C SER A 150 -18.92 29.60 23.94
N ILE A 151 -19.85 29.72 22.99
CA ILE A 151 -20.48 31.00 22.70
C ILE A 151 -21.56 31.14 23.75
N ASP A 152 -21.28 31.98 24.75
CA ASP A 152 -22.25 32.50 25.72
C ASP A 152 -23.40 33.21 24.97
N MET A 153 -24.57 32.61 25.04
CA MET A 153 -25.83 33.27 24.76
C MET A 153 -26.20 34.12 25.98
N LYS A 154 -25.69 35.32 26.04
CA LYS A 154 -26.27 36.41 26.84
C LYS A 154 -26.36 37.62 25.94
N ILE A 155 -27.53 37.88 25.37
CA ILE A 155 -28.12 39.16 25.07
C ILE A 155 -29.56 38.88 24.60
N ALA A 156 -30.49 38.91 25.54
CA ALA A 156 -31.89 39.14 25.28
C ALA A 156 -32.55 39.56 26.58
N GLU A 157 -32.26 40.80 27.04
CA GLU A 157 -33.09 41.56 27.91
C GLU A 157 -32.57 43.00 27.90
N ALA A 158 -33.11 43.82 26.99
CA ALA A 158 -33.30 45.26 27.16
C ALA A 158 -33.93 45.84 25.87
N PHE A 159 -35.14 46.31 26.06
CA PHE A 159 -36.04 47.08 25.19
C PHE A 159 -37.09 46.28 24.44
#